data_5f17547f8edd1b1807e22517d9ec4cba
#
_entry.id   5f17547f8edd1b1807e22517d9ec4cba
#
_cell.length_a   1.000
_cell.length_b   1.000
_cell.length_c   1.000
_cell.angle_alpha   90.00
_cell.angle_beta   90.00
_cell.angle_gamma   90.00
#
_symmetry.space_group_name_H-M   'P 1'
#
loop_
_entity.id
_entity.type
_entity.pdbx_description
1 polymer ?
#
loop_
_entity_poly.entity_id
_entity_poly.type
_entity_poly.pdbx_seq_one_letter_code
_entity_poly.pdbx_strand_id
1 'polypeptide(L)'
;DAQAHEYIGKNYGENYLATQTTAKKSGAKIQDAHEAIRPSDINRTPAMVKDSLSRDQFRLYQLIWKRFAASRMASAVYETTNVKIGAGNYRFTVSASKIAFDGFMSVYTSEDDEKAENNVLLKSIDESTELSLEKLDEKQHFTQPPAHYTEASLVKTLEELGIGRPSTYAPTISTIITRRYVAKENKNLYMTELGEVVNNIMKQSFASIVDVNFTAYMEGLLDMIAEGKVEWKSVISNFYPDLKEAVEKAEKELETVKIEDEVTDVVCEECGRNMVIKYGPHGKFLACLLYTSPSP
;
A
#
# COMPACT_ATOMS: atom_id res chain seq x y z
N ASP A 1 -24.70 0.22 -13.06
CA ASP A 1 -24.14 1.32 -13.84
C ASP A 1 -25.21 2.33 -14.23
N ALA A 2 -26.35 1.93 -14.78
CA ALA A 2 -27.42 2.85 -15.22
C ALA A 2 -27.92 3.79 -14.10
N GLN A 3 -28.20 3.26 -12.91
CA GLN A 3 -28.61 4.07 -11.75
C GLN A 3 -27.54 5.09 -11.33
N ALA A 4 -26.24 4.74 -11.45
CA ALA A 4 -25.18 5.66 -11.13
C ALA A 4 -25.09 6.80 -12.14
N HIS A 5 -25.26 6.51 -13.43
CA HIS A 5 -25.31 7.52 -14.48
C HIS A 5 -26.49 8.48 -14.28
N GLU A 6 -27.68 7.93 -14.02
CA GLU A 6 -28.86 8.75 -13.76
C GLU A 6 -28.65 9.66 -12.53
N TYR A 7 -28.12 9.11 -11.43
CA TYR A 7 -27.81 9.85 -10.21
C TYR A 7 -26.80 10.99 -10.46
N ILE A 8 -25.70 10.70 -11.16
CA ILE A 8 -24.66 11.68 -11.44
C ILE A 8 -25.19 12.77 -12.36
N GLY A 9 -25.86 12.40 -13.47
CA GLY A 9 -26.43 13.36 -14.41
C GLY A 9 -27.43 14.31 -13.73
N LYS A 10 -28.27 13.79 -12.84
CA LYS A 10 -29.26 14.58 -12.13
C LYS A 10 -28.68 15.51 -11.07
N ASN A 11 -27.66 15.08 -10.32
CA ASN A 11 -27.15 15.83 -9.16
C ASN A 11 -25.93 16.68 -9.47
N TYR A 12 -25.13 16.33 -10.50
CA TYR A 12 -23.87 17.03 -10.85
C TYR A 12 -23.90 17.59 -12.28
N GLY A 13 -24.70 17.02 -13.17
CA GLY A 13 -24.79 17.40 -14.57
C GLY A 13 -24.15 16.39 -15.51
N GLU A 14 -24.54 16.45 -16.79
CA GLU A 14 -24.08 15.49 -17.80
C GLU A 14 -22.58 15.55 -18.08
N ASN A 15 -21.96 16.72 -17.91
CA ASN A 15 -20.51 16.92 -18.05
C ASN A 15 -19.69 16.16 -16.99
N TYR A 16 -20.30 15.75 -15.88
CA TYR A 16 -19.67 14.92 -14.86
C TYR A 16 -19.76 13.42 -15.15
N LEU A 17 -20.46 13.00 -16.18
CA LEU A 17 -20.52 11.59 -16.55
C LEU A 17 -19.22 11.14 -17.23
N ALA A 18 -18.70 9.98 -16.81
CA ALA A 18 -17.56 9.38 -17.50
C ALA A 18 -17.98 9.00 -18.93
N THR A 19 -17.34 9.59 -19.92
CA THR A 19 -17.56 9.30 -21.35
C THR A 19 -17.01 7.95 -21.79
N GLN A 20 -16.06 7.41 -21.02
CA GLN A 20 -15.53 6.06 -21.17
C GLN A 20 -15.54 5.38 -19.80
N THR A 21 -16.22 4.24 -19.67
CA THR A 21 -15.86 3.29 -18.64
C THR A 21 -14.37 3.04 -18.78
N THR A 22 -13.59 3.33 -17.72
CA THR A 22 -12.14 3.09 -17.69
C THR A 22 -11.86 1.75 -18.35
N ALA A 23 -11.24 1.79 -19.52
CA ALA A 23 -10.96 0.60 -20.30
C ALA A 23 -10.22 -0.38 -19.37
N LYS A 24 -10.74 -1.60 -19.30
CA LYS A 24 -10.06 -2.71 -18.60
C LYS A 24 -8.60 -2.64 -19.03
N LYS A 25 -7.66 -2.43 -18.11
CA LYS A 25 -6.23 -2.55 -18.43
C LYS A 25 -6.06 -3.95 -19.02
N SER A 26 -5.82 -4.02 -20.32
CA SER A 26 -5.58 -5.28 -21.00
C SER A 26 -4.36 -5.92 -20.35
N GLY A 27 -4.52 -7.05 -19.70
CA GLY A 27 -3.44 -7.77 -19.01
C GLY A 27 -3.64 -8.01 -17.51
N ALA A 28 -4.49 -7.25 -16.82
CA ALA A 28 -4.85 -7.60 -15.45
C ALA A 28 -5.78 -8.83 -15.47
N LYS A 29 -5.36 -9.91 -14.82
CA LYS A 29 -6.25 -11.08 -14.60
C LYS A 29 -7.41 -10.64 -13.73
N ILE A 30 -8.59 -10.55 -14.36
CA ILE A 30 -9.81 -10.12 -13.68
C ILE A 30 -10.40 -11.36 -13.04
N GLN A 31 -10.62 -11.30 -11.73
CA GLN A 31 -11.42 -12.30 -11.02
C GLN A 31 -12.90 -12.02 -11.28
N ASP A 32 -13.43 -12.55 -12.37
CA ASP A 32 -14.85 -12.38 -12.74
C ASP A 32 -15.82 -13.06 -11.75
N ALA A 33 -15.31 -13.88 -10.82
CA ALA A 33 -16.11 -14.58 -9.83
C ALA A 33 -16.63 -13.67 -8.69
N HIS A 34 -16.10 -12.46 -8.55
CA HIS A 34 -16.47 -11.54 -7.47
C HIS A 34 -16.99 -10.21 -8.03
N GLU A 35 -18.10 -9.75 -7.48
CA GLU A 35 -18.62 -8.42 -7.76
C GLU A 35 -17.77 -7.37 -7.03
N ALA A 36 -17.52 -6.23 -7.69
CA ALA A 36 -16.82 -5.10 -7.07
C ALA A 36 -17.65 -4.54 -5.88
N ILE A 37 -16.93 -4.06 -4.86
CA ILE A 37 -17.55 -3.43 -3.69
C ILE A 37 -18.23 -2.13 -4.13
N ARG A 38 -19.55 -2.03 -3.91
CA ARG A 38 -20.39 -0.89 -4.25
C ARG A 38 -21.51 -0.71 -3.24
N PRO A 39 -22.13 0.49 -3.14
CA PRO A 39 -23.35 0.63 -2.38
C PRO A 39 -24.49 -0.19 -3.04
N SER A 40 -25.40 -0.73 -2.25
CA SER A 40 -26.57 -1.45 -2.74
C SER A 40 -27.49 -0.55 -3.59
N ASP A 41 -27.54 0.73 -3.24
CA ASP A 41 -28.31 1.76 -3.94
C ASP A 41 -27.58 3.11 -3.81
N ILE A 42 -27.18 3.70 -4.94
CA ILE A 42 -26.45 4.98 -4.97
C ILE A 42 -27.30 6.14 -4.47
N ASN A 43 -28.64 6.04 -4.57
CA ASN A 43 -29.56 7.07 -4.08
C ASN A 43 -29.57 7.17 -2.54
N ARG A 44 -29.11 6.13 -1.85
CA ARG A 44 -28.92 6.17 -0.40
C ARG A 44 -27.59 6.86 -0.10
N THR A 45 -27.61 8.19 -0.13
CA THR A 45 -26.40 8.98 0.14
C THR A 45 -25.89 8.79 1.57
N PRO A 46 -24.63 9.02 1.85
CA PRO A 46 -24.09 8.94 3.21
C PRO A 46 -24.87 9.80 4.21
N ALA A 47 -25.31 11.00 3.80
CA ALA A 47 -26.09 11.88 4.66
C ALA A 47 -27.43 11.23 5.11
N MET A 48 -28.10 10.51 4.21
CA MET A 48 -29.39 9.87 4.50
C MET A 48 -29.31 8.69 5.46
N VAL A 49 -28.19 7.98 5.47
CA VAL A 49 -28.01 6.75 6.27
C VAL A 49 -27.26 6.98 7.57
N LYS A 50 -26.77 8.20 7.80
CA LYS A 50 -25.90 8.54 8.93
C LYS A 50 -26.46 8.12 10.28
N ASP A 51 -27.71 8.40 10.53
CA ASP A 51 -28.37 8.14 11.83
C ASP A 51 -28.75 6.66 12.03
N SER A 52 -28.68 5.86 10.96
CA SER A 52 -28.95 4.40 10.98
C SER A 52 -27.70 3.55 11.13
N LEU A 53 -26.51 4.15 11.19
CA LEU A 53 -25.23 3.45 11.22
C LEU A 53 -24.41 3.85 12.43
N SER A 54 -23.61 2.90 12.95
CA SER A 54 -22.54 3.24 13.90
C SER A 54 -21.48 4.10 13.24
N ARG A 55 -20.63 4.77 14.04
CA ARG A 55 -19.57 5.65 13.54
C ARG A 55 -18.66 4.96 12.51
N ASP A 56 -18.24 3.73 12.79
CA ASP A 56 -17.31 3.00 11.91
C ASP A 56 -18.02 2.49 10.66
N GLN A 57 -19.26 2.01 10.79
CA GLN A 57 -20.10 1.64 9.65
C GLN A 57 -20.35 2.85 8.73
N PHE A 58 -20.65 4.01 9.31
CA PHE A 58 -20.84 5.24 8.53
C PHE A 58 -19.59 5.64 7.75
N ARG A 59 -18.42 5.61 8.39
CA ARG A 59 -17.14 5.95 7.73
C ARG A 59 -16.85 5.00 6.57
N LEU A 60 -17.03 3.70 6.78
CA LEU A 60 -16.86 2.71 5.74
C LEU A 60 -17.86 2.87 4.60
N TYR A 61 -19.14 3.06 4.92
CA TYR A 61 -20.17 3.29 3.92
C TYR A 61 -19.88 4.55 3.09
N GLN A 62 -19.51 5.64 3.74
CA GLN A 62 -19.16 6.90 3.08
C GLN A 62 -17.97 6.71 2.12
N LEU A 63 -16.96 5.97 2.51
CA LEU A 63 -15.82 5.66 1.66
C LEU A 63 -16.24 4.85 0.43
N ILE A 64 -16.98 3.76 0.63
CA ILE A 64 -17.48 2.91 -0.45
C ILE A 64 -18.34 3.73 -1.42
N TRP A 65 -19.30 4.50 -0.89
CA TRP A 65 -20.20 5.30 -1.69
C TRP A 65 -19.45 6.35 -2.54
N LYS A 66 -18.58 7.11 -1.90
CA LYS A 66 -17.77 8.15 -2.57
C LYS A 66 -16.86 7.56 -3.65
N ARG A 67 -16.15 6.48 -3.35
CA ARG A 67 -15.28 5.82 -4.33
C ARG A 67 -16.06 5.25 -5.51
N PHE A 68 -17.22 4.64 -5.25
CA PHE A 68 -18.08 4.13 -6.31
C PHE A 68 -18.61 5.25 -7.19
N ALA A 69 -19.17 6.31 -6.61
CA ALA A 69 -19.68 7.46 -7.36
C ALA A 69 -18.57 8.10 -8.20
N ALA A 70 -17.41 8.39 -7.60
CA ALA A 70 -16.25 8.96 -8.27
C ALA A 70 -15.76 8.09 -9.45
N SER A 71 -15.80 6.76 -9.32
CA SER A 71 -15.40 5.84 -10.39
C SER A 71 -16.30 5.89 -11.65
N ARG A 72 -17.47 6.49 -11.55
CA ARG A 72 -18.45 6.68 -12.65
C ARG A 72 -18.48 8.11 -13.14
N MET A 73 -17.66 9.00 -12.57
CA MET A 73 -17.58 10.42 -12.96
C MET A 73 -16.43 10.67 -13.90
N ALA A 74 -16.53 11.78 -14.63
CA ALA A 74 -15.50 12.28 -15.50
C ALA A 74 -14.21 12.62 -14.71
N SER A 75 -13.06 12.49 -15.35
CA SER A 75 -11.77 12.86 -14.76
C SER A 75 -11.70 14.36 -14.48
N ALA A 76 -10.99 14.74 -13.42
CA ALA A 76 -10.64 16.13 -13.18
C ALA A 76 -9.67 16.63 -14.27
N VAL A 77 -9.79 17.91 -14.62
CA VAL A 77 -8.95 18.57 -15.62
C VAL A 77 -8.17 19.69 -14.94
N TYR A 78 -6.84 19.63 -15.09
CA TYR A 78 -5.93 20.65 -14.60
C TYR A 78 -5.39 21.50 -15.76
N GLU A 79 -5.34 22.79 -15.57
CA GLU A 79 -4.59 23.70 -16.41
C GLU A 79 -3.26 23.99 -15.75
N THR A 80 -2.16 23.57 -16.38
CA THR A 80 -0.80 23.73 -15.85
C THR A 80 -0.05 24.77 -16.66
N THR A 81 0.40 25.84 -16.00
CA THR A 81 1.24 26.87 -16.59
C THR A 81 2.69 26.61 -16.17
N ASN A 82 3.56 26.44 -17.17
CA ASN A 82 5.00 26.28 -16.98
C ASN A 82 5.72 27.54 -17.45
N VAL A 83 6.35 28.26 -16.53
CA VAL A 83 7.12 29.47 -16.85
C VAL A 83 8.60 29.17 -16.80
N LYS A 84 9.33 29.62 -17.83
CA LYS A 84 10.78 29.53 -17.94
C LYS A 84 11.34 30.94 -17.93
N ILE A 85 12.10 31.30 -16.90
CA ILE A 85 12.67 32.63 -16.69
C ILE A 85 14.15 32.57 -17.06
N GLY A 86 14.57 33.35 -18.05
CA GLY A 86 15.98 33.48 -18.44
C GLY A 86 16.69 34.54 -17.60
N ALA A 87 17.89 34.23 -17.10
CA ALA A 87 18.76 35.16 -16.39
C ALA A 87 20.20 34.96 -16.86
N GLY A 88 20.61 35.64 -17.90
CA GLY A 88 21.89 35.42 -18.59
C GLY A 88 22.02 33.97 -19.10
N ASN A 89 23.01 33.24 -18.60
CA ASN A 89 23.21 31.83 -18.96
C ASN A 89 22.39 30.84 -18.12
N TYR A 90 21.63 31.31 -17.16
CA TYR A 90 20.84 30.48 -16.24
C TYR A 90 19.36 30.51 -16.62
N ARG A 91 18.67 29.42 -16.26
CA ARG A 91 17.22 29.30 -16.46
C ARG A 91 16.56 28.82 -15.19
N PHE A 92 15.60 29.58 -14.71
CA PHE A 92 14.72 29.20 -13.62
C PHE A 92 13.40 28.66 -14.21
N THR A 93 12.81 27.68 -13.54
CA THR A 93 11.52 27.12 -13.95
C THR A 93 10.57 27.11 -12.78
N VAL A 94 9.33 27.49 -13.03
CA VAL A 94 8.24 27.38 -12.08
C VAL A 94 7.00 26.85 -12.77
N SER A 95 6.28 25.98 -12.10
CA SER A 95 5.01 25.41 -12.59
C SER A 95 3.91 25.70 -11.59
N ALA A 96 2.75 26.11 -12.09
CA ALA A 96 1.55 26.27 -11.30
C ALA A 96 0.39 25.53 -12.00
N SER A 97 -0.42 24.82 -11.23
CA SER A 97 -1.60 24.13 -11.73
C SER A 97 -2.84 24.66 -11.04
N LYS A 98 -3.92 24.84 -11.80
CA LYS A 98 -5.25 25.14 -11.26
C LYS A 98 -6.24 24.08 -11.77
N ILE A 99 -7.27 23.81 -10.98
CA ILE A 99 -8.35 22.95 -11.39
C ILE A 99 -9.23 23.73 -12.36
N ALA A 100 -9.31 23.28 -13.61
CA ALA A 100 -10.20 23.83 -14.62
C ALA A 100 -11.58 23.15 -14.57
N PHE A 101 -11.61 21.87 -14.21
CA PHE A 101 -12.83 21.10 -14.01
C PHE A 101 -12.56 20.06 -12.91
N ASP A 102 -13.37 20.04 -11.86
CA ASP A 102 -13.15 19.19 -10.71
C ASP A 102 -13.56 17.71 -10.91
N GLY A 103 -14.48 17.44 -11.84
CA GLY A 103 -14.88 16.08 -12.20
C GLY A 103 -15.21 15.22 -10.97
N PHE A 104 -14.59 14.03 -10.83
CA PHE A 104 -14.77 13.13 -9.71
C PHE A 104 -14.36 13.72 -8.34
N MET A 105 -13.50 14.74 -8.33
CA MET A 105 -13.01 15.38 -7.09
C MET A 105 -14.13 16.11 -6.35
N SER A 106 -15.23 16.46 -7.02
CA SER A 106 -16.44 17.01 -6.37
C SER A 106 -17.05 16.06 -5.34
N VAL A 107 -16.76 14.75 -5.44
CA VAL A 107 -17.27 13.72 -4.53
C VAL A 107 -16.17 13.09 -3.67
N TYR A 108 -14.98 12.89 -4.25
CA TYR A 108 -13.89 12.18 -3.61
C TYR A 108 -12.55 12.85 -3.94
N THR A 109 -11.85 13.28 -2.88
CA THR A 109 -10.47 13.74 -2.94
C THR A 109 -9.59 12.85 -2.07
N SER A 110 -8.38 12.57 -2.51
CA SER A 110 -7.34 11.90 -1.72
C SER A 110 -6.43 12.91 -1.03
N GLU A 111 -5.66 12.47 -0.01
CA GLU A 111 -4.65 13.34 0.66
C GLU A 111 -3.59 13.88 -0.33
N ASP A 112 -3.36 13.19 -1.45
CA ASP A 112 -2.42 13.62 -2.48
C ASP A 112 -3.02 14.70 -3.40
N ASP A 113 -4.33 14.66 -3.62
CA ASP A 113 -5.04 15.66 -4.44
C ASP A 113 -5.12 17.01 -3.72
N GLU A 114 -5.27 17.02 -2.38
CA GLU A 114 -5.32 18.26 -1.58
C GLU A 114 -4.01 19.07 -1.64
N LYS A 115 -2.86 18.42 -1.87
CA LYS A 115 -1.57 19.09 -2.01
C LYS A 115 -1.43 19.88 -3.32
N ALA A 116 -2.22 19.55 -4.33
CA ALA A 116 -2.18 20.24 -5.62
C ALA A 116 -2.85 21.63 -5.60
N GLU A 117 -3.73 21.90 -4.64
CA GLU A 117 -4.45 23.20 -4.56
C GLU A 117 -3.60 24.38 -4.10
N ASN A 118 -2.43 24.17 -3.51
CA ASN A 118 -1.61 25.23 -2.91
C ASN A 118 -0.66 25.95 -3.88
N ASN A 119 -0.69 25.65 -5.18
CA ASN A 119 0.11 26.36 -6.16
C ASN A 119 -0.62 27.62 -6.67
N VAL A 120 -0.55 28.69 -5.87
CA VAL A 120 -1.14 29.98 -6.17
C VAL A 120 -0.30 30.78 -7.17
N LEU A 121 -0.94 31.22 -8.27
CA LEU A 121 -0.75 32.52 -8.88
C LEU A 121 0.48 32.76 -9.78
N LEU A 122 0.45 32.18 -10.97
CA LEU A 122 1.05 32.85 -12.13
C LEU A 122 -0.06 33.55 -12.95
N LYS A 123 -0.81 34.45 -12.31
CA LYS A 123 -1.83 35.25 -12.97
C LYS A 123 -1.15 36.46 -13.59
N SER A 124 -0.93 36.54 -14.86
CA SER A 124 -0.47 37.73 -15.59
C SER A 124 1.04 37.86 -15.87
N ILE A 125 1.77 36.76 -16.00
CA ILE A 125 3.11 36.83 -16.57
C ILE A 125 2.99 36.49 -18.05
N ASP A 126 3.44 37.39 -18.93
CA ASP A 126 3.57 37.14 -20.37
C ASP A 126 5.04 37.05 -20.77
N GLU A 127 5.29 36.71 -22.04
CA GLU A 127 6.66 36.54 -22.58
C GLU A 127 7.53 37.80 -22.53
N SER A 128 6.93 38.98 -22.38
CA SER A 128 7.60 40.28 -22.34
C SER A 128 7.80 40.82 -20.93
N THR A 129 7.30 40.12 -19.89
CA THR A 129 7.36 40.59 -18.52
C THR A 129 8.78 40.55 -17.97
N GLU A 130 9.35 41.71 -17.66
CA GLU A 130 10.62 41.80 -16.94
C GLU A 130 10.42 41.55 -15.47
N LEU A 131 11.23 40.64 -14.91
CA LEU A 131 11.20 40.26 -13.50
C LEU A 131 12.46 40.78 -12.80
N SER A 132 12.29 41.39 -11.62
CA SER A 132 13.41 41.79 -10.76
C SER A 132 13.70 40.68 -9.76
N LEU A 133 14.98 40.29 -9.62
CA LEU A 133 15.40 39.36 -8.59
C LEU A 133 15.38 40.01 -7.23
N GLU A 134 14.49 39.59 -6.33
CA GLU A 134 14.42 40.10 -4.94
C GLU A 134 15.38 39.36 -4.04
N LYS A 135 15.41 38.00 -4.17
CA LYS A 135 16.23 37.15 -3.31
C LYS A 135 16.57 35.86 -4.01
N LEU A 136 17.79 35.38 -3.83
CA LEU A 136 18.23 34.02 -4.21
C LEU A 136 18.47 33.21 -2.96
N ASP A 137 17.68 32.18 -2.75
CA ASP A 137 17.84 31.22 -1.65
C ASP A 137 18.51 29.93 -2.20
N GLU A 138 19.77 29.74 -1.85
CA GLU A 138 20.51 28.54 -2.19
C GLU A 138 20.20 27.41 -1.20
N LYS A 139 19.60 26.34 -1.68
CA LYS A 139 19.29 25.15 -0.86
C LYS A 139 19.84 23.90 -1.51
N GLN A 140 20.64 23.17 -0.76
CA GLN A 140 21.07 21.85 -1.17
C GLN A 140 19.94 20.83 -0.92
N HIS A 141 19.60 20.06 -1.95
CA HIS A 141 18.65 18.99 -1.89
C HIS A 141 19.33 17.66 -2.23
N PHE A 142 18.94 16.61 -1.53
CA PHE A 142 19.41 15.25 -1.79
C PHE A 142 18.25 14.40 -2.29
N THR A 143 18.54 13.48 -3.19
CA THR A 143 17.57 12.44 -3.55
C THR A 143 17.23 11.60 -2.32
N GLN A 144 15.96 11.31 -2.15
CA GLN A 144 15.49 10.49 -1.04
C GLN A 144 15.49 9.01 -1.46
N PRO A 145 15.78 8.08 -0.52
CA PRO A 145 15.61 6.66 -0.78
C PRO A 145 14.12 6.34 -1.04
N PRO A 146 13.83 5.16 -1.62
CA PRO A 146 12.45 4.71 -1.73
C PRO A 146 11.75 4.75 -0.35
N ALA A 147 10.51 5.19 -0.33
CA ALA A 147 9.72 5.22 0.91
C ALA A 147 9.46 3.80 1.42
N HIS A 148 9.36 3.65 2.75
CA HIS A 148 8.88 2.40 3.34
C HIS A 148 7.47 2.08 2.86
N TYR A 149 7.16 0.79 2.75
CA TYR A 149 5.81 0.37 2.41
C TYR A 149 4.82 0.77 3.50
N THR A 150 3.67 1.22 3.07
CA THR A 150 2.44 1.21 3.88
C THR A 150 1.65 -0.05 3.53
N GLU A 151 0.63 -0.42 4.34
CA GLU A 151 -0.25 -1.55 3.99
C GLU A 151 -0.84 -1.38 2.59
N ALA A 152 -1.28 -0.17 2.24
CA ALA A 152 -1.86 0.13 0.92
C ALA A 152 -0.85 0.01 -0.23
N SER A 153 0.36 0.56 -0.08
CA SER A 153 1.38 0.46 -1.12
C SER A 153 1.93 -0.96 -1.25
N LEU A 154 1.98 -1.74 -0.17
CA LEU A 154 2.33 -3.15 -0.22
C LEU A 154 1.29 -3.96 -1.00
N VAL A 155 -0.01 -3.76 -0.73
CA VAL A 155 -1.10 -4.40 -1.50
C VAL A 155 -0.97 -4.07 -2.98
N LYS A 156 -0.74 -2.79 -3.31
CA LYS A 156 -0.57 -2.36 -4.71
C LYS A 156 0.61 -3.07 -5.38
N THR A 157 1.74 -3.17 -4.70
CA THR A 157 2.92 -3.86 -5.23
C THR A 157 2.68 -5.36 -5.41
N LEU A 158 2.02 -6.02 -4.46
CA LEU A 158 1.64 -7.44 -4.57
C LEU A 158 0.72 -7.67 -5.78
N GLU A 159 -0.26 -6.79 -5.99
CA GLU A 159 -1.16 -6.82 -7.14
C GLU A 159 -0.40 -6.63 -8.46
N GLU A 160 0.49 -5.65 -8.54
CA GLU A 160 1.31 -5.37 -9.73
C GLU A 160 2.24 -6.55 -10.09
N LEU A 161 2.75 -7.24 -9.08
CA LEU A 161 3.60 -8.42 -9.25
C LEU A 161 2.82 -9.72 -9.48
N GLY A 162 1.50 -9.70 -9.36
CA GLY A 162 0.64 -10.88 -9.50
C GLY A 162 0.73 -11.87 -8.33
N ILE A 163 1.15 -11.40 -7.15
CA ILE A 163 1.30 -12.20 -5.93
C ILE A 163 0.04 -12.05 -5.08
N GLY A 164 -0.60 -13.18 -4.78
CA GLY A 164 -1.84 -13.20 -3.98
C GLY A 164 -3.07 -12.75 -4.76
N ARG A 165 -4.15 -12.59 -4.04
CA ARG A 165 -5.47 -12.20 -4.56
C ARG A 165 -6.15 -11.27 -3.54
N PRO A 166 -7.23 -10.55 -3.90
CA PRO A 166 -7.94 -9.65 -2.98
C PRO A 166 -8.28 -10.28 -1.63
N SER A 167 -8.61 -11.57 -1.61
CA SER A 167 -8.93 -12.32 -0.38
C SER A 167 -7.72 -12.62 0.50
N THR A 168 -6.50 -12.57 -0.02
CA THR A 168 -5.28 -12.96 0.71
C THR A 168 -4.39 -11.79 1.10
N TYR A 169 -4.52 -10.60 0.51
CA TYR A 169 -3.65 -9.46 0.81
C TYR A 169 -3.69 -9.05 2.28
N ALA A 170 -4.89 -8.76 2.79
CA ALA A 170 -5.05 -8.33 4.18
C ALA A 170 -4.64 -9.42 5.19
N PRO A 171 -5.04 -10.71 5.05
CA PRO A 171 -4.57 -11.79 5.90
C PRO A 171 -3.05 -11.95 5.90
N THR A 172 -2.39 -11.82 4.74
CA THR A 172 -0.93 -11.91 4.64
C THR A 172 -0.24 -10.81 5.42
N ILE A 173 -0.68 -9.55 5.25
CA ILE A 173 -0.13 -8.41 5.98
C ILE A 173 -0.37 -8.57 7.48
N SER A 174 -1.57 -8.95 7.89
CA SER A 174 -1.88 -9.22 9.30
C SER A 174 -0.98 -10.32 9.88
N THR A 175 -0.70 -11.36 9.11
CA THR A 175 0.15 -12.48 9.54
C THR A 175 1.58 -12.03 9.78
N ILE A 176 2.20 -11.28 8.87
CA ILE A 176 3.59 -10.84 9.03
C ILE A 176 3.75 -9.86 10.20
N ILE A 177 2.73 -9.03 10.47
CA ILE A 177 2.70 -8.13 11.63
C ILE A 177 2.50 -8.94 12.92
N THR A 178 1.54 -9.85 12.96
CA THR A 178 1.24 -10.68 14.14
C THR A 178 2.42 -11.57 14.52
N ARG A 179 3.12 -12.12 13.52
CA ARG A 179 4.35 -12.90 13.72
C ARG A 179 5.57 -12.05 14.03
N ARG A 180 5.41 -10.73 14.06
CA ARG A 180 6.47 -9.75 14.33
C ARG A 180 7.64 -9.80 13.35
N TYR A 181 7.42 -10.25 12.15
CA TYR A 181 8.42 -10.12 11.08
C TYR A 181 8.53 -8.66 10.60
N VAL A 182 7.41 -7.94 10.75
CA VAL A 182 7.27 -6.54 10.39
C VAL A 182 6.61 -5.79 11.55
N ALA A 183 7.12 -4.63 11.90
CA ALA A 183 6.52 -3.67 12.81
C ALA A 183 5.81 -2.57 12.02
N LYS A 184 4.69 -2.07 12.54
CA LYS A 184 3.98 -0.94 11.97
C LYS A 184 4.14 0.27 12.87
N GLU A 185 4.79 1.31 12.35
CA GLU A 185 4.97 2.58 13.03
C GLU A 185 4.28 3.68 12.23
N ASN A 186 3.31 4.35 12.82
CA ASN A 186 2.39 5.24 12.13
C ASN A 186 1.67 4.51 10.98
N LYS A 187 1.99 4.84 9.73
CA LYS A 187 1.44 4.17 8.54
C LYS A 187 2.46 3.24 7.86
N ASN A 188 3.72 3.30 8.25
CA ASN A 188 4.83 2.63 7.58
C ASN A 188 5.11 1.25 8.19
N LEU A 189 5.59 0.34 7.34
CA LEU A 189 6.00 -1.01 7.70
C LEU A 189 7.53 -1.08 7.73
N TYR A 190 8.07 -1.60 8.83
CA TYR A 190 9.51 -1.76 9.05
C TYR A 190 9.81 -3.23 9.33
N MET A 191 10.83 -3.76 8.66
CA MET A 191 11.31 -5.11 8.96
C MET A 191 11.95 -5.12 10.35
N THR A 192 11.62 -6.12 11.15
CA THR A 192 12.20 -6.33 12.48
C THR A 192 13.46 -7.19 12.36
N GLU A 193 14.28 -7.23 13.40
CA GLU A 193 15.44 -8.13 13.47
C GLU A 193 15.02 -9.60 13.29
N LEU A 194 13.93 -10.03 13.94
CA LEU A 194 13.37 -11.36 13.72
C LEU A 194 12.96 -11.58 12.26
N GLY A 195 12.34 -10.57 11.65
CA GLY A 195 11.94 -10.61 10.25
C GLY A 195 13.13 -10.76 9.31
N GLU A 196 14.23 -10.07 9.60
CA GLU A 196 15.47 -10.17 8.84
C GLU A 196 16.09 -11.55 8.94
N VAL A 197 16.21 -12.10 10.14
CA VAL A 197 16.72 -13.46 10.37
C VAL A 197 15.88 -14.49 9.60
N VAL A 198 14.56 -14.45 9.75
CA VAL A 198 13.65 -15.38 9.06
C VAL A 198 13.76 -15.22 7.54
N ASN A 199 13.79 -13.99 7.04
CA ASN A 199 13.95 -13.75 5.60
C ASN A 199 15.27 -14.29 5.06
N ASN A 200 16.36 -14.15 5.79
CA ASN A 200 17.66 -14.66 5.39
C ASN A 200 17.68 -16.19 5.37
N ILE A 201 17.13 -16.84 6.38
CA ILE A 201 16.97 -18.31 6.41
C ILE A 201 16.13 -18.78 5.20
N MET A 202 15.00 -18.14 4.95
CA MET A 202 14.13 -18.49 3.84
C MET A 202 14.82 -18.32 2.48
N LYS A 203 15.54 -17.22 2.29
CA LYS A 203 16.30 -16.99 1.05
C LYS A 203 17.45 -17.98 0.84
N GLN A 204 18.12 -18.41 1.91
CA GLN A 204 19.23 -19.36 1.82
C GLN A 204 18.74 -20.78 1.57
N SER A 205 17.70 -21.22 2.28
CA SER A 205 17.25 -22.61 2.24
C SER A 205 16.16 -22.88 1.21
N PHE A 206 15.37 -21.85 0.83
CA PHE A 206 14.20 -21.98 -0.01
C PHE A 206 14.17 -20.94 -1.14
N ALA A 207 15.34 -20.62 -1.71
CA ALA A 207 15.48 -19.55 -2.70
C ALA A 207 14.51 -19.67 -3.89
N SER A 208 14.29 -20.87 -4.40
CA SER A 208 13.38 -21.13 -5.52
C SER A 208 11.90 -20.89 -5.18
N ILE A 209 11.52 -21.05 -3.90
CA ILE A 209 10.14 -20.91 -3.44
C ILE A 209 9.83 -19.48 -3.01
N VAL A 210 10.84 -18.77 -2.48
CA VAL A 210 10.72 -17.38 -2.00
C VAL A 210 10.90 -16.37 -3.13
N ASP A 211 11.04 -16.82 -4.35
CA ASP A 211 11.13 -15.98 -5.54
C ASP A 211 9.76 -15.38 -5.92
N VAL A 212 9.76 -14.09 -6.26
CA VAL A 212 8.57 -13.34 -6.65
C VAL A 212 7.91 -13.94 -7.91
N ASN A 213 8.74 -14.34 -8.89
CA ASN A 213 8.25 -14.91 -10.14
C ASN A 213 7.65 -16.29 -9.92
N PHE A 214 8.24 -17.09 -9.00
CA PHE A 214 7.70 -18.39 -8.64
C PHE A 214 6.29 -18.23 -8.02
N THR A 215 6.10 -17.32 -7.09
CA THR A 215 4.80 -17.09 -6.46
C THR A 215 3.76 -16.63 -7.50
N ALA A 216 4.11 -15.69 -8.36
CA ALA A 216 3.24 -15.22 -9.44
C ALA A 216 2.91 -16.35 -10.45
N TYR A 217 3.88 -17.22 -10.76
CA TYR A 217 3.67 -18.38 -11.61
C TYR A 217 2.69 -19.39 -10.97
N MET A 218 2.86 -19.70 -9.69
CA MET A 218 1.95 -20.60 -8.95
C MET A 218 0.53 -20.06 -8.91
N GLU A 219 0.35 -18.75 -8.66
CA GLU A 219 -0.96 -18.11 -8.75
C GLU A 219 -1.58 -18.27 -10.16
N GLY A 220 -0.75 -18.15 -11.20
CA GLY A 220 -1.19 -18.40 -12.57
C GLY A 220 -1.62 -19.84 -12.84
N LEU A 221 -0.93 -20.82 -12.25
CA LEU A 221 -1.33 -22.23 -12.35
C LEU A 221 -2.66 -22.48 -11.63
N LEU A 222 -2.89 -21.85 -10.46
CA LEU A 222 -4.16 -21.96 -9.75
C LEU A 222 -5.33 -21.39 -10.57
N ASP A 223 -5.13 -20.26 -11.28
CA ASP A 223 -6.13 -19.76 -12.22
C ASP A 223 -6.42 -20.75 -13.35
N MET A 224 -5.37 -21.38 -13.93
CA MET A 224 -5.53 -22.39 -14.98
C MET A 224 -6.25 -23.64 -14.48
N ILE A 225 -6.07 -24.03 -13.22
CA ILE A 225 -6.84 -25.11 -12.58
C ILE A 225 -8.32 -24.71 -12.48
N ALA A 226 -8.60 -23.50 -12.03
CA ALA A 226 -9.98 -22.97 -11.92
C ALA A 226 -10.69 -22.94 -13.29
N GLU A 227 -9.95 -22.67 -14.37
CA GLU A 227 -10.45 -22.71 -15.75
C GLU A 227 -10.53 -24.13 -16.33
N GLY A 228 -10.12 -25.16 -15.61
CA GLY A 228 -10.11 -26.56 -16.07
C GLY A 228 -9.04 -26.87 -17.14
N LYS A 229 -8.04 -26.02 -17.31
CA LYS A 229 -6.95 -26.17 -18.30
C LYS A 229 -5.80 -27.04 -17.80
N VAL A 230 -5.62 -27.13 -16.49
CA VAL A 230 -4.54 -27.88 -15.84
C VAL A 230 -5.11 -28.70 -14.69
N GLU A 231 -4.63 -29.90 -14.53
CA GLU A 231 -5.02 -30.78 -13.43
C GLU A 231 -4.23 -30.41 -12.16
N TRP A 232 -4.92 -30.15 -11.03
CA TRP A 232 -4.29 -29.75 -9.79
C TRP A 232 -3.27 -30.76 -9.23
N LYS A 233 -3.51 -32.08 -9.42
CA LYS A 233 -2.58 -33.11 -9.00
C LYS A 233 -1.24 -33.02 -9.70
N SER A 234 -1.22 -32.66 -10.98
CA SER A 234 0.01 -32.45 -11.74
C SER A 234 0.83 -31.29 -11.19
N VAL A 235 0.16 -30.21 -10.80
CA VAL A 235 0.84 -29.05 -10.19
C VAL A 235 1.49 -29.44 -8.86
N ILE A 236 0.77 -30.16 -7.99
CA ILE A 236 1.31 -30.63 -6.71
C ILE A 236 2.45 -31.63 -6.91
N SER A 237 2.30 -32.58 -7.84
CA SER A 237 3.32 -33.60 -8.12
C SER A 237 4.63 -32.99 -8.64
N ASN A 238 4.54 -31.86 -9.35
CA ASN A 238 5.73 -31.14 -9.83
C ASN A 238 6.38 -30.30 -8.76
N PHE A 239 5.61 -29.75 -7.84
CA PHE A 239 6.11 -28.86 -6.79
C PHE A 239 6.68 -29.59 -5.58
N TYR A 240 6.02 -30.69 -5.16
CA TYR A 240 6.31 -31.35 -3.89
C TYR A 240 7.72 -31.94 -3.76
N PRO A 241 8.30 -32.58 -4.83
CA PRO A 241 9.65 -33.13 -4.73
C PRO A 241 10.70 -32.08 -4.37
N ASP A 242 10.68 -30.95 -5.04
CA ASP A 242 11.64 -29.86 -4.82
C ASP A 242 11.49 -29.25 -3.41
N LEU A 243 10.24 -29.08 -2.96
CA LEU A 243 9.96 -28.62 -1.60
C LEU A 243 10.49 -29.63 -0.57
N LYS A 244 10.25 -30.93 -0.78
CA LYS A 244 10.70 -31.97 0.14
C LYS A 244 12.22 -32.01 0.26
N GLU A 245 12.92 -31.95 -0.87
CA GLU A 245 14.38 -31.91 -0.90
C GLU A 245 14.93 -30.67 -0.16
N ALA A 246 14.33 -29.50 -0.42
CA ALA A 246 14.72 -28.26 0.25
C ALA A 246 14.51 -28.33 1.77
N VAL A 247 13.40 -28.93 2.23
CA VAL A 247 13.13 -29.12 3.67
C VAL A 247 14.14 -30.07 4.29
N GLU A 248 14.37 -31.26 3.68
CA GLU A 248 15.31 -32.25 4.19
C GLU A 248 16.76 -31.71 4.26
N LYS A 249 17.12 -30.86 3.31
CA LYS A 249 18.41 -30.16 3.32
C LYS A 249 18.47 -29.12 4.42
N ALA A 250 17.43 -28.30 4.54
CA ALA A 250 17.35 -27.27 5.57
C ALA A 250 17.41 -27.85 6.99
N GLU A 251 16.72 -28.95 7.25
CA GLU A 251 16.75 -29.66 8.55
C GLU A 251 18.16 -30.14 8.94
N LYS A 252 19.01 -30.43 7.97
CA LYS A 252 20.39 -30.90 8.21
C LYS A 252 21.41 -29.76 8.33
N GLU A 253 21.20 -28.68 7.58
CA GLU A 253 22.21 -27.62 7.40
C GLU A 253 21.91 -26.37 8.21
N LEU A 254 20.65 -26.14 8.67
CA LEU A 254 20.30 -24.96 9.45
C LEU A 254 20.82 -25.08 10.88
N GLU A 255 21.68 -24.14 11.23
CA GLU A 255 22.11 -23.94 12.61
C GLU A 255 21.09 -23.14 13.40
N THR A 256 21.03 -23.36 14.70
CA THR A 256 20.15 -22.56 15.59
C THR A 256 20.64 -21.13 15.64
N VAL A 257 19.89 -20.22 15.02
CA VAL A 257 20.18 -18.78 15.10
C VAL A 257 19.68 -18.25 16.44
N LYS A 258 20.58 -17.74 17.26
CA LYS A 258 20.24 -17.02 18.50
C LYS A 258 20.19 -15.54 18.17
N ILE A 259 19.04 -14.93 18.37
CA ILE A 259 18.92 -13.47 18.38
C ILE A 259 19.55 -13.01 19.69
N GLU A 260 20.53 -12.12 19.62
CA GLU A 260 21.17 -11.56 20.81
C GLU A 260 20.14 -10.73 21.61
N ASP A 261 20.15 -10.93 22.92
CA ASP A 261 19.27 -10.19 23.81
C ASP A 261 19.74 -8.72 23.89
N GLU A 262 18.84 -7.77 23.65
CA GLU A 262 19.14 -6.34 23.78
C GLU A 262 19.32 -5.98 25.27
N VAL A 263 20.54 -5.59 25.66
CA VAL A 263 20.85 -5.19 27.03
C VAL A 263 20.30 -3.79 27.30
N THR A 264 19.60 -3.63 28.42
CA THR A 264 19.00 -2.34 28.82
C THR A 264 19.76 -1.71 29.99
N ASP A 265 19.53 -0.43 30.25
CA ASP A 265 20.06 0.27 31.44
C ASP A 265 19.26 -0.04 32.71
N VAL A 266 18.21 -0.84 32.61
CA VAL A 266 17.39 -1.26 33.77
C VAL A 266 18.14 -2.34 34.55
N VAL A 267 18.36 -2.06 35.81
CA VAL A 267 19.10 -2.97 36.72
C VAL A 267 18.11 -3.91 37.41
N CYS A 268 18.45 -5.19 37.48
CA CYS A 268 17.68 -6.18 38.23
C CYS A 268 17.82 -5.93 39.72
N GLU A 269 16.70 -5.77 40.41
CA GLU A 269 16.66 -5.52 41.86
C GLU A 269 17.29 -6.65 42.69
N GLU A 270 17.26 -7.90 42.21
CA GLU A 270 17.74 -9.08 42.91
C GLU A 270 19.26 -9.31 42.74
N CYS A 271 19.80 -9.06 41.56
CA CYS A 271 21.21 -9.40 41.27
C CYS A 271 22.08 -8.23 40.84
N GLY A 272 21.53 -7.04 40.67
CA GLY A 272 22.27 -5.83 40.28
C GLY A 272 22.82 -5.80 38.87
N ARG A 273 22.46 -6.77 38.01
CA ARG A 273 22.88 -6.80 36.58
C ARG A 273 21.83 -6.12 35.69
N ASN A 274 22.29 -5.61 34.57
CA ASN A 274 21.40 -5.07 33.55
C ASN A 274 20.43 -6.14 33.05
N MET A 275 19.17 -5.79 32.95
CA MET A 275 18.14 -6.65 32.37
C MET A 275 18.20 -6.59 30.85
N VAL A 276 17.72 -7.64 30.21
CA VAL A 276 17.66 -7.75 28.75
C VAL A 276 16.22 -7.76 28.27
N ILE A 277 16.00 -7.26 27.07
CA ILE A 277 14.70 -7.37 26.41
C ILE A 277 14.60 -8.75 25.78
N LYS A 278 13.60 -9.52 26.22
CA LYS A 278 13.21 -10.79 25.59
C LYS A 278 11.85 -10.68 24.92
N TYR A 279 11.64 -11.56 23.97
CA TYR A 279 10.38 -11.64 23.23
C TYR A 279 9.57 -12.84 23.73
N GLY A 280 8.42 -12.58 24.31
CA GLY A 280 7.45 -13.60 24.73
C GLY A 280 6.21 -13.64 23.84
N PRO A 281 5.26 -14.56 24.12
CA PRO A 281 4.01 -14.67 23.36
C PRO A 281 3.18 -13.38 23.36
N HIS A 282 3.31 -12.57 24.42
CA HIS A 282 2.52 -11.34 24.61
C HIS A 282 3.29 -10.04 24.33
N GLY A 283 4.54 -10.11 23.85
CA GLY A 283 5.33 -8.92 23.53
C GLY A 283 6.74 -8.96 24.10
N LYS A 284 7.40 -7.80 24.01
CA LYS A 284 8.69 -7.55 24.65
C LYS A 284 8.50 -7.52 26.16
N PHE A 285 9.40 -8.15 26.90
CA PHE A 285 9.46 -8.06 28.36
C PHE A 285 10.91 -7.98 28.81
N LEU A 286 11.12 -7.36 29.98
CA LEU A 286 12.42 -7.30 30.62
C LEU A 286 12.68 -8.60 31.38
N ALA A 287 13.81 -9.23 31.13
CA ALA A 287 14.22 -10.46 31.78
C ALA A 287 15.61 -10.30 32.42
N CYS A 288 15.81 -10.92 33.55
CA CYS A 288 17.14 -11.10 34.10
C CYS A 288 17.73 -12.42 33.57
N LEU A 289 18.99 -12.41 33.16
CA LEU A 289 19.66 -13.61 32.63
C LEU A 289 19.96 -14.64 33.72
N LEU A 290 19.97 -14.24 34.99
CA LEU A 290 20.25 -15.12 36.12
C LEU A 290 18.96 -15.70 36.77
N TYR A 291 17.93 -14.87 36.86
CA TYR A 291 16.65 -15.27 37.43
C TYR A 291 15.65 -15.48 36.30
N THR A 292 15.33 -16.73 36.05
CA THR A 292 14.15 -17.04 35.27
C THR A 292 12.93 -16.70 36.11
N SER A 293 12.18 -15.66 35.77
CA SER A 293 10.85 -15.47 36.35
C SER A 293 10.07 -16.76 36.23
N PRO A 294 9.46 -17.26 37.35
CA PRO A 294 8.50 -18.34 37.20
C PRO A 294 7.42 -17.85 36.24
N SER A 295 7.23 -18.58 35.14
CA SER A 295 6.13 -18.33 34.22
C SER A 295 4.83 -18.36 35.01
N PRO A 296 3.95 -17.36 34.89
CA PRO A 296 2.63 -17.43 35.51
C PRO A 296 1.81 -18.57 34.98
#